data_5e9f61cd5c4ce68b723baf7b40ee1a11
#
_entry.id   5e9f61cd5c4ce68b723baf7b40ee1a11
#
_cell.length_a   1.000
_cell.length_b   1.000
_cell.length_c   1.000
_cell.angle_alpha   90.00
_cell.angle_beta   90.00
_cell.angle_gamma   90.00
#
_symmetry.space_group_name_H-M   'P 1'
#
loop_
_entity.id
_entity.type
_entity.pdbx_description
1 polymer ?
#
loop_
_entity_poly.entity_id
_entity_poly.type
_entity_poly.pdbx_seq_one_letter_code
_entity_poly.pdbx_strand_id
1 'polypeptide(L)'
;MSTNSQPSQAPRVIPDKLGTPLSRIMASWEVLLLGVAILIFIANSLASPYFLNAWNLSDATFNFTEKAIIAFAMALLIIAGEIDLSVAAIIALASTAMGAAVQMGVGTPGLVAIGIGTGLFCGAFNGFLVAGLKLPSIVVTIGTMSLFRGISYMVLGDQAYGKYPADFGYFGQGYVFWVISFEFVLFIVMAVLFAILLHATNFGRQVYVIGTNPFAARFSGIPVERVKFILFLLTG
;
A
#
# COMPACT_ATOMS: atom_id res chain seq x y z
N MET A 1 23.59 -65.55 -22.46
CA MET A 1 23.59 -64.16 -22.92
C MET A 1 22.16 -63.69 -22.91
N SER A 2 21.73 -62.98 -21.86
CA SER A 2 20.39 -62.39 -21.75
C SER A 2 20.52 -60.91 -22.07
N THR A 3 19.98 -60.53 -23.22
CA THR A 3 19.88 -59.13 -23.67
C THR A 3 18.79 -58.42 -22.85
N ASN A 4 19.22 -57.57 -21.96
CA ASN A 4 18.35 -56.70 -21.14
C ASN A 4 17.94 -55.50 -22.00
N SER A 5 16.79 -55.61 -22.69
CA SER A 5 16.19 -54.49 -23.44
C SER A 5 15.48 -53.57 -22.45
N GLN A 6 16.14 -52.45 -22.12
CA GLN A 6 15.45 -51.35 -21.42
C GLN A 6 14.31 -50.78 -22.26
N PRO A 7 13.13 -50.55 -21.74
CA PRO A 7 12.05 -49.90 -22.49
C PRO A 7 12.46 -48.46 -22.77
N SER A 8 12.45 -48.11 -24.09
CA SER A 8 12.64 -46.78 -24.59
C SER A 8 11.62 -45.83 -23.94
N GLN A 9 12.08 -44.94 -23.06
CA GLN A 9 11.25 -43.88 -22.58
C GLN A 9 10.92 -42.93 -23.75
N ALA A 10 9.67 -42.92 -24.17
CA ALA A 10 9.17 -41.96 -25.13
C ALA A 10 9.48 -40.51 -24.62
N PRO A 11 9.95 -39.62 -25.51
CA PRO A 11 10.27 -38.24 -25.09
C PRO A 11 9.02 -37.61 -24.52
N ARG A 12 9.13 -37.07 -23.28
CA ARG A 12 8.07 -36.27 -22.67
C ARG A 12 7.89 -35.02 -23.54
N VAL A 13 6.91 -35.05 -24.42
CA VAL A 13 6.47 -33.90 -25.19
C VAL A 13 5.72 -32.99 -24.22
N ILE A 14 6.37 -31.90 -23.84
CA ILE A 14 5.68 -30.82 -23.12
C ILE A 14 4.77 -30.16 -24.16
N PRO A 15 3.43 -30.19 -23.99
CA PRO A 15 2.54 -29.59 -24.99
C PRO A 15 2.75 -28.08 -25.03
N ASP A 16 3.27 -27.59 -26.14
CA ASP A 16 3.49 -26.16 -26.41
C ASP A 16 2.17 -25.35 -26.51
N LYS A 17 1.04 -26.00 -26.55
CA LYS A 17 -0.29 -25.35 -26.55
C LYS A 17 -0.82 -25.27 -25.13
N LEU A 18 -0.52 -24.17 -24.49
CA LEU A 18 -1.33 -23.66 -23.40
C LEU A 18 -2.75 -23.47 -23.93
N GLY A 19 -3.73 -24.20 -23.35
CA GLY A 19 -5.13 -24.15 -23.78
C GLY A 19 -5.65 -22.72 -23.96
N THR A 20 -6.68 -22.58 -24.78
CA THR A 20 -7.24 -21.28 -25.20
C THR A 20 -7.28 -20.29 -24.04
N PRO A 21 -6.79 -19.06 -24.23
CA PRO A 21 -6.65 -18.08 -23.15
C PRO A 21 -7.98 -17.83 -22.41
N LEU A 22 -9.12 -17.97 -23.11
CA LEU A 22 -10.43 -17.68 -22.55
C LEU A 22 -10.86 -18.68 -21.45
N SER A 23 -10.63 -19.97 -21.62
CA SER A 23 -11.02 -20.98 -20.60
C SER A 23 -10.15 -20.88 -19.32
N ARG A 24 -8.91 -20.47 -19.44
CA ARG A 24 -8.04 -20.20 -18.28
C ARG A 24 -8.41 -18.91 -17.56
N ILE A 25 -8.77 -17.87 -18.32
CA ILE A 25 -9.24 -16.61 -17.75
C ILE A 25 -10.52 -16.86 -16.97
N MET A 26 -11.49 -17.57 -17.55
CA MET A 26 -12.77 -17.86 -16.87
C MET A 26 -12.64 -18.80 -15.66
N ALA A 27 -11.60 -19.62 -15.60
CA ALA A 27 -11.30 -20.48 -14.44
C ALA A 27 -10.36 -19.82 -13.41
N SER A 28 -9.95 -18.56 -13.64
CA SER A 28 -9.06 -17.86 -12.73
C SER A 28 -9.81 -17.33 -11.52
N TRP A 29 -9.13 -17.31 -10.38
CA TRP A 29 -9.65 -16.78 -9.12
C TRP A 29 -10.11 -15.33 -9.23
N GLU A 30 -9.40 -14.54 -10.04
CA GLU A 30 -9.67 -13.12 -10.28
C GLU A 30 -11.03 -12.92 -10.96
N VAL A 31 -11.39 -13.77 -11.94
CA VAL A 31 -12.69 -13.70 -12.63
C VAL A 31 -13.83 -14.11 -11.70
N LEU A 32 -13.61 -15.11 -10.83
CA LEU A 32 -14.58 -15.47 -9.82
C LEU A 32 -14.85 -14.28 -8.87
N LEU A 33 -13.80 -13.64 -8.37
CA LEU A 33 -13.92 -12.46 -7.50
C LEU A 33 -14.62 -11.30 -8.20
N LEU A 34 -14.27 -11.04 -9.46
CA LEU A 34 -14.93 -10.02 -10.27
C LEU A 34 -16.42 -10.36 -10.47
N GLY A 35 -16.75 -11.62 -10.74
CA GLY A 35 -18.13 -12.09 -10.87
C GLY A 35 -18.95 -11.88 -9.59
N VAL A 36 -18.36 -12.21 -8.43
CA VAL A 36 -18.99 -11.96 -7.13
C VAL A 36 -19.16 -10.45 -6.88
N ALA A 37 -18.17 -9.64 -7.19
CA ALA A 37 -18.26 -8.19 -7.03
C ALA A 37 -19.36 -7.59 -7.91
N ILE A 38 -19.46 -8.00 -9.18
CA ILE A 38 -20.52 -7.58 -10.11
C ILE A 38 -21.88 -8.00 -9.59
N LEU A 39 -22.02 -9.25 -9.12
CA LEU A 39 -23.28 -9.77 -8.58
C LEU A 39 -23.73 -8.96 -7.36
N ILE A 40 -22.83 -8.67 -6.44
CA ILE A 40 -23.13 -7.82 -5.27
C ILE A 40 -23.53 -6.41 -5.72
N PHE A 41 -22.85 -5.85 -6.69
CA PHE A 41 -23.14 -4.51 -7.22
C PHE A 41 -24.54 -4.47 -7.86
N ILE A 42 -24.89 -5.47 -8.68
CA ILE A 42 -26.23 -5.59 -9.29
C ILE A 42 -27.30 -5.79 -8.21
N ALA A 43 -27.06 -6.69 -7.25
CA ALA A 43 -28.01 -6.94 -6.17
C ALA A 43 -28.31 -5.67 -5.36
N ASN A 44 -27.30 -4.90 -4.99
CA ASN A 44 -27.49 -3.63 -4.27
C ASN A 44 -28.20 -2.58 -5.15
N SER A 45 -27.89 -2.54 -6.45
CA SER A 45 -28.53 -1.63 -7.40
C SER A 45 -30.03 -1.91 -7.55
N LEU A 46 -30.43 -3.17 -7.48
CA LEU A 46 -31.85 -3.58 -7.54
C LEU A 46 -32.55 -3.40 -6.18
N ALA A 47 -31.81 -3.58 -5.08
CA ALA A 47 -32.37 -3.50 -3.73
C ALA A 47 -32.62 -2.05 -3.26
N SER A 48 -31.87 -1.07 -3.78
CA SER A 48 -31.99 0.32 -3.33
C SER A 48 -31.91 1.30 -4.51
N PRO A 49 -32.93 2.18 -4.69
CA PRO A 49 -32.89 3.22 -5.73
C PRO A 49 -31.81 4.29 -5.46
N TYR A 50 -31.28 4.34 -4.25
CA TYR A 50 -30.24 5.29 -3.86
C TYR A 50 -28.83 4.77 -4.12
N PHE A 51 -28.67 3.47 -4.40
CA PHE A 51 -27.35 2.86 -4.53
C PHE A 51 -26.50 3.49 -5.66
N LEU A 52 -27.10 3.72 -6.83
CA LEU A 52 -26.46 4.34 -7.99
C LEU A 52 -26.50 5.88 -7.97
N ASN A 53 -26.93 6.49 -6.88
CA ASN A 53 -26.87 7.93 -6.75
C ASN A 53 -25.41 8.41 -6.73
N ALA A 54 -25.11 9.48 -7.49
CA ALA A 54 -23.74 10.02 -7.60
C ALA A 54 -23.15 10.40 -6.25
N TRP A 55 -23.96 10.90 -5.31
CA TRP A 55 -23.51 11.21 -3.94
C TRP A 55 -23.16 9.96 -3.15
N ASN A 56 -23.96 8.90 -3.23
CA ASN A 56 -23.68 7.64 -2.55
C ASN A 56 -22.39 6.98 -3.09
N LEU A 57 -22.16 7.05 -4.40
CA LEU A 57 -20.92 6.56 -5.00
C LEU A 57 -19.72 7.43 -4.59
N SER A 58 -19.90 8.74 -4.45
CA SER A 58 -18.89 9.63 -3.93
C SER A 58 -18.54 9.29 -2.47
N ASP A 59 -19.54 9.13 -1.60
CA ASP A 59 -19.32 8.73 -0.20
C ASP A 59 -18.58 7.40 -0.09
N ALA A 60 -18.87 6.46 -0.97
CA ALA A 60 -18.13 5.20 -1.03
C ALA A 60 -16.63 5.42 -1.31
N THR A 61 -16.26 6.45 -2.11
CA THR A 61 -14.85 6.74 -2.38
C THR A 61 -14.10 7.18 -1.12
N PHE A 62 -14.69 7.96 -0.22
CA PHE A 62 -14.07 8.35 1.04
C PHE A 62 -13.68 7.14 1.89
N ASN A 63 -14.54 6.11 1.93
CA ASN A 63 -14.32 4.94 2.78
C ASN A 63 -13.17 4.03 2.35
N PHE A 64 -12.81 4.01 1.06
CA PHE A 64 -11.74 3.13 0.59
C PHE A 64 -10.46 3.85 0.17
N THR A 65 -10.54 5.12 -0.23
CA THR A 65 -9.42 5.86 -0.84
C THR A 65 -8.22 5.96 0.08
N GLU A 66 -8.41 6.26 1.35
CA GLU A 66 -7.32 6.30 2.35
C GLU A 66 -6.54 4.98 2.37
N LYS A 67 -7.26 3.86 2.46
CA LYS A 67 -6.66 2.51 2.51
C LYS A 67 -5.98 2.14 1.19
N ALA A 68 -6.57 2.59 0.07
CA ALA A 68 -6.03 2.32 -1.25
C ALA A 68 -4.74 3.11 -1.53
N ILE A 69 -4.60 4.35 -1.04
CA ILE A 69 -3.35 5.12 -1.14
C ILE A 69 -2.23 4.41 -0.39
N ILE A 70 -2.49 3.96 0.85
CA ILE A 70 -1.54 3.20 1.66
C ILE A 70 -1.11 1.91 0.93
N ALA A 71 -2.06 1.23 0.29
CA ALA A 71 -1.80 -0.03 -0.41
C ALA A 71 -0.78 0.12 -1.55
N PHE A 72 -0.63 1.27 -2.19
CA PHE A 72 0.39 1.48 -3.23
C PHE A 72 1.81 1.36 -2.68
N ALA A 73 2.12 2.05 -1.59
CA ALA A 73 3.44 1.98 -0.96
C ALA A 73 3.70 0.57 -0.39
N MET A 74 2.69 -0.01 0.26
CA MET A 74 2.77 -1.37 0.78
C MET A 74 3.00 -2.41 -0.32
N ALA A 75 2.37 -2.25 -1.50
CA ALA A 75 2.60 -3.15 -2.62
C ALA A 75 4.06 -3.17 -3.08
N LEU A 76 4.71 -2.00 -3.17
CA LEU A 76 6.13 -1.93 -3.50
C LEU A 76 6.99 -2.65 -2.46
N LEU A 77 6.68 -2.47 -1.18
CA LEU A 77 7.41 -3.09 -0.08
C LEU A 77 7.24 -4.63 -0.12
N ILE A 78 6.02 -5.12 -0.35
CA ILE A 78 5.71 -6.55 -0.47
C ILE A 78 6.41 -7.16 -1.69
N ILE A 79 6.44 -6.46 -2.83
CA ILE A 79 7.19 -6.92 -4.02
C ILE A 79 8.68 -7.08 -3.69
N ALA A 80 9.26 -6.22 -2.85
CA ALA A 80 10.65 -6.34 -2.40
C ALA A 80 10.88 -7.45 -1.33
N GLY A 81 9.82 -8.16 -0.92
CA GLY A 81 9.88 -9.22 0.08
C GLY A 81 9.87 -8.73 1.53
N GLU A 82 9.45 -7.48 1.78
CA GLU A 82 9.36 -6.89 3.11
C GLU A 82 7.90 -6.62 3.49
N ILE A 83 7.64 -6.51 4.79
CA ILE A 83 6.29 -6.23 5.32
C ILE A 83 6.40 -5.14 6.38
N ASP A 84 5.52 -4.15 6.32
CA ASP A 84 5.37 -3.12 7.35
C ASP A 84 4.00 -3.23 8.04
N LEU A 85 3.99 -3.66 9.28
CA LEU A 85 2.79 -3.76 10.12
C LEU A 85 2.54 -2.51 10.95
N SER A 86 3.47 -1.55 10.92
CA SER A 86 3.40 -0.34 11.75
C SER A 86 2.57 0.80 11.15
N VAL A 87 2.17 0.70 9.87
CA VAL A 87 1.51 1.77 9.11
C VAL A 87 0.31 2.38 9.86
N ALA A 88 -0.57 1.55 10.44
CA ALA A 88 -1.70 2.04 11.21
C ALA A 88 -1.27 2.82 12.48
N ALA A 89 -0.15 2.44 13.09
CA ALA A 89 0.39 3.15 14.24
C ALA A 89 1.10 4.45 13.83
N ILE A 90 1.70 4.49 12.65
CA ILE A 90 2.27 5.72 12.06
C ILE A 90 1.16 6.74 11.81
N ILE A 91 0.04 6.31 11.21
CA ILE A 91 -1.13 7.19 11.02
C ILE A 91 -1.63 7.74 12.34
N ALA A 92 -1.76 6.88 13.36
CA ALA A 92 -2.20 7.31 14.69
C ALA A 92 -1.23 8.33 15.29
N LEU A 93 0.08 8.11 15.17
CA LEU A 93 1.09 9.04 15.68
C LEU A 93 1.10 10.36 14.92
N ALA A 94 1.01 10.33 13.58
CA ALA A 94 0.92 11.53 12.75
C ALA A 94 -0.33 12.35 13.08
N SER A 95 -1.48 11.69 13.21
CA SER A 95 -2.74 12.33 13.62
C SER A 95 -2.64 12.97 15.01
N THR A 96 -2.03 12.26 15.97
CA THR A 96 -1.82 12.77 17.32
C THR A 96 -0.86 13.96 17.34
N ALA A 97 0.23 13.90 16.56
CA ALA A 97 1.19 15.00 16.45
C ALA A 97 0.54 16.25 15.84
N MET A 98 -0.26 16.08 14.77
CA MET A 98 -1.03 17.19 14.20
C MET A 98 -2.06 17.74 15.20
N GLY A 99 -2.75 16.87 15.95
CA GLY A 99 -3.70 17.27 16.97
C GLY A 99 -3.07 18.09 18.09
N ALA A 100 -1.91 17.68 18.58
CA ALA A 100 -1.13 18.44 19.56
C ALA A 100 -0.69 19.81 19.01
N ALA A 101 -0.26 19.86 17.74
CA ALA A 101 0.16 21.10 17.07
C ALA A 101 -1.00 22.08 16.88
N VAL A 102 -2.21 21.60 16.63
CA VAL A 102 -3.43 22.45 16.59
C VAL A 102 -3.65 23.19 17.91
N GLN A 103 -3.40 22.55 19.05
CA GLN A 103 -3.53 23.21 20.35
C GLN A 103 -2.52 24.35 20.53
N MET A 104 -1.40 24.33 19.81
CA MET A 104 -0.41 25.41 19.79
C MET A 104 -0.71 26.49 18.74
N GLY A 105 -1.87 26.40 18.05
CA GLY A 105 -2.27 27.38 17.04
C GLY A 105 -1.61 27.20 15.68
N VAL A 106 -1.06 26.03 15.38
CA VAL A 106 -0.44 25.75 14.07
C VAL A 106 -1.52 25.69 13.00
N GLY A 107 -1.33 26.47 11.92
CA GLY A 107 -2.23 26.49 10.78
C GLY A 107 -2.06 25.31 9.81
N THR A 108 -2.98 25.17 8.87
CA THR A 108 -3.06 24.05 7.90
C THR A 108 -1.74 23.67 7.23
N PRO A 109 -0.92 24.58 6.66
CA PRO A 109 0.34 24.17 6.05
C PRO A 109 1.31 23.53 7.03
N GLY A 110 1.34 24.05 8.28
CA GLY A 110 2.18 23.47 9.34
C GLY A 110 1.71 22.08 9.76
N LEU A 111 0.38 21.87 9.84
CA LEU A 111 -0.19 20.55 10.14
C LEU A 111 0.17 19.51 9.09
N VAL A 112 0.03 19.87 7.81
CA VAL A 112 0.43 18.98 6.70
C VAL A 112 1.92 18.63 6.78
N ALA A 113 2.77 19.63 7.04
CA ALA A 113 4.21 19.41 7.19
C ALA A 113 4.54 18.50 8.39
N ILE A 114 3.84 18.65 9.52
CA ILE A 114 4.01 17.80 10.71
C ILE A 114 3.53 16.37 10.41
N GLY A 115 2.40 16.19 9.76
CA GLY A 115 1.90 14.87 9.37
C GLY A 115 2.89 14.13 8.50
N ILE A 116 3.31 14.75 7.38
CA ILE A 116 4.30 14.18 6.46
C ILE A 116 5.64 13.95 7.17
N GLY A 117 6.11 14.91 7.98
CA GLY A 117 7.36 14.81 8.72
C GLY A 117 7.37 13.65 9.71
N THR A 118 6.25 13.43 10.42
CA THR A 118 6.08 12.32 11.35
C THR A 118 6.10 10.98 10.61
N GLY A 119 5.38 10.88 9.50
CA GLY A 119 5.39 9.68 8.65
C GLY A 119 6.79 9.36 8.14
N LEU A 120 7.45 10.33 7.51
CA LEU A 120 8.82 10.18 7.01
C LEU A 120 9.81 9.78 8.10
N PHE A 121 9.69 10.36 9.31
CA PHE A 121 10.53 10.00 10.45
C PHE A 121 10.32 8.54 10.88
N CYS A 122 9.06 8.10 11.00
CA CYS A 122 8.74 6.73 11.36
C CYS A 122 9.18 5.73 10.27
N GLY A 123 8.95 6.05 9.00
CA GLY A 123 9.41 5.25 7.87
C GLY A 123 10.93 5.16 7.81
N ALA A 124 11.65 6.29 8.00
CA ALA A 124 13.10 6.31 8.09
C ALA A 124 13.63 5.48 9.26
N PHE A 125 12.95 5.53 10.42
CA PHE A 125 13.32 4.76 11.60
C PHE A 125 13.18 3.25 11.32
N ASN A 126 12.05 2.80 10.76
CA ASN A 126 11.85 1.42 10.32
C ASN A 126 12.89 1.01 9.27
N GLY A 127 13.08 1.85 8.25
CA GLY A 127 14.06 1.61 7.20
C GLY A 127 15.49 1.49 7.72
N PHE A 128 15.88 2.30 8.70
CA PHE A 128 17.17 2.19 9.35
C PHE A 128 17.33 0.85 10.10
N LEU A 129 16.34 0.44 10.85
CA LEU A 129 16.37 -0.83 11.58
C LEU A 129 16.42 -2.04 10.63
N VAL A 130 15.61 -2.02 9.58
CA VAL A 130 15.54 -3.16 8.64
C VAL A 130 16.72 -3.16 7.66
N ALA A 131 16.97 -2.06 6.98
CA ALA A 131 17.99 -2.00 5.94
C ALA A 131 19.39 -1.71 6.51
N GLY A 132 19.50 -0.85 7.52
CA GLY A 132 20.77 -0.48 8.14
C GLY A 132 21.29 -1.57 9.08
N LEU A 133 20.46 -2.00 10.05
CA LEU A 133 20.85 -3.03 11.02
C LEU A 133 20.54 -4.46 10.55
N LYS A 134 19.91 -4.62 9.38
CA LYS A 134 19.56 -5.93 8.77
C LYS A 134 18.66 -6.79 9.65
N LEU A 135 17.76 -6.15 10.40
CA LEU A 135 16.79 -6.85 11.21
C LEU A 135 15.58 -7.31 10.36
N PRO A 136 14.92 -8.43 10.70
CA PRO A 136 13.72 -8.87 10.00
C PRO A 136 12.60 -7.83 10.09
N SER A 137 12.01 -7.45 8.94
CA SER A 137 11.00 -6.38 8.87
C SER A 137 9.77 -6.64 9.74
N ILE A 138 9.27 -7.85 9.76
CA ILE A 138 8.11 -8.24 10.59
C ILE A 138 8.39 -7.95 12.08
N VAL A 139 9.57 -8.34 12.57
CA VAL A 139 9.94 -8.15 13.99
C VAL A 139 10.06 -6.67 14.33
N VAL A 140 10.74 -5.91 13.45
CA VAL A 140 10.91 -4.47 13.61
C VAL A 140 9.56 -3.77 13.61
N THR A 141 8.71 -4.05 12.61
CA THR A 141 7.46 -3.30 12.43
C THR A 141 6.39 -3.66 13.46
N ILE A 142 6.39 -4.86 14.04
CA ILE A 142 5.57 -5.18 15.22
C ILE A 142 6.06 -4.40 16.44
N GLY A 143 7.38 -4.35 16.66
CA GLY A 143 7.95 -3.59 17.78
C GLY A 143 7.68 -2.08 17.65
N THR A 144 7.90 -1.51 16.47
CA THR A 144 7.65 -0.08 16.22
C THR A 144 6.17 0.27 16.19
N MET A 145 5.29 -0.65 15.76
CA MET A 145 3.85 -0.49 15.90
C MET A 145 3.46 -0.24 17.36
N SER A 146 4.00 -1.04 18.28
CA SER A 146 3.74 -0.87 19.71
C SER A 146 4.35 0.42 20.26
N LEU A 147 5.56 0.76 19.82
CA LEU A 147 6.26 1.98 20.19
C LEU A 147 5.47 3.23 19.75
N PHE A 148 5.10 3.32 18.48
CA PHE A 148 4.39 4.47 17.92
C PHE A 148 3.00 4.64 18.54
N ARG A 149 2.28 3.54 18.80
CA ARG A 149 1.03 3.58 19.55
C ARG A 149 1.22 4.08 20.99
N GLY A 150 2.25 3.57 21.67
CA GLY A 150 2.57 4.00 23.03
C GLY A 150 2.87 5.50 23.10
N ILE A 151 3.65 6.04 22.15
CA ILE A 151 3.91 7.48 22.05
C ILE A 151 2.61 8.24 21.77
N SER A 152 1.76 7.75 20.86
CA SER A 152 0.46 8.38 20.58
C SER A 152 -0.40 8.47 21.84
N TYR A 153 -0.50 7.40 22.64
CA TYR A 153 -1.24 7.41 23.89
C TYR A 153 -0.65 8.36 24.94
N MET A 154 0.66 8.45 25.04
CA MET A 154 1.31 9.38 25.97
C MET A 154 1.05 10.84 25.59
N VAL A 155 1.04 11.16 24.29
CA VAL A 155 0.79 12.54 23.81
C VAL A 155 -0.70 12.88 23.89
N LEU A 156 -1.58 11.93 23.52
CA LEU A 156 -3.02 12.15 23.52
C LEU A 156 -3.58 12.27 24.94
N GLY A 157 -3.10 11.42 25.89
CA GLY A 157 -3.69 11.33 27.23
C GLY A 157 -5.17 11.00 27.16
N ASP A 158 -5.95 11.71 27.97
CA ASP A 158 -7.42 11.60 28.02
C ASP A 158 -8.12 12.64 27.11
N GLN A 159 -7.38 13.26 26.18
CA GLN A 159 -7.89 14.36 25.38
C GLN A 159 -8.34 13.90 23.98
N ALA A 160 -9.31 14.62 23.41
CA ALA A 160 -9.67 14.53 22.00
C ALA A 160 -9.33 15.86 21.32
N TYR A 161 -8.56 15.79 20.25
CA TYR A 161 -8.22 16.96 19.45
C TYR A 161 -9.26 17.16 18.34
N GLY A 162 -9.99 18.28 18.38
CA GLY A 162 -11.09 18.51 17.44
C GLY A 162 -11.17 19.94 16.87
N LYS A 163 -10.27 20.83 17.26
CA LYS A 163 -10.30 22.24 16.84
C LYS A 163 -9.37 22.51 15.66
N TYR A 164 -9.49 21.71 14.60
CA TYR A 164 -8.71 21.92 13.39
C TYR A 164 -9.19 23.18 12.64
N PRO A 165 -8.28 23.88 11.90
CA PRO A 165 -8.68 24.97 11.02
C PRO A 165 -9.71 24.51 9.98
N ALA A 166 -10.67 25.39 9.64
CA ALA A 166 -11.77 25.04 8.73
C ALA A 166 -11.27 24.59 7.33
N ASP A 167 -10.17 25.17 6.85
CA ASP A 167 -9.52 24.84 5.59
C ASP A 167 -8.82 23.49 5.62
N PHE A 168 -8.43 22.98 6.79
CA PHE A 168 -7.86 21.63 6.93
C PHE A 168 -8.87 20.54 6.58
N GLY A 169 -10.15 20.75 6.88
CA GLY A 169 -11.23 19.82 6.56
C GLY A 169 -11.38 19.54 5.05
N TYR A 170 -10.89 20.45 4.19
CA TYR A 170 -10.94 20.26 2.74
C TYR A 170 -10.17 19.04 2.27
N PHE A 171 -9.06 18.70 2.91
CA PHE A 171 -8.22 17.56 2.53
C PHE A 171 -8.91 16.21 2.74
N GLY A 172 -9.77 16.10 3.76
CA GLY A 172 -10.48 14.85 4.06
C GLY A 172 -11.95 14.82 3.64
N GLN A 173 -12.59 16.00 3.42
CA GLN A 173 -14.03 16.09 3.12
C GLN A 173 -14.35 17.05 1.98
N GLY A 174 -13.33 17.65 1.36
CA GLY A 174 -13.51 18.60 0.28
C GLY A 174 -13.82 17.92 -1.06
N TYR A 175 -14.56 18.67 -1.91
CA TYR A 175 -14.83 18.28 -3.29
C TYR A 175 -14.05 19.18 -4.23
N VAL A 176 -13.39 18.59 -5.23
CA VAL A 176 -12.66 19.32 -6.27
C VAL A 176 -13.64 19.76 -7.37
N PHE A 177 -14.53 18.87 -7.75
CA PHE A 177 -15.52 19.12 -8.76
C PHE A 177 -16.78 18.30 -8.48
N TRP A 178 -17.93 18.97 -8.32
CA TRP A 178 -19.26 18.39 -8.07
C TRP A 178 -19.21 17.27 -6.99
N VAL A 179 -19.22 16.00 -7.40
CA VAL A 179 -19.18 14.82 -6.50
C VAL A 179 -17.79 14.16 -6.39
N ILE A 180 -16.77 14.72 -7.03
CA ILE A 180 -15.41 14.16 -7.00
C ILE A 180 -14.69 14.71 -5.78
N SER A 181 -14.40 13.83 -4.81
CA SER A 181 -13.68 14.20 -3.60
C SER A 181 -12.20 14.52 -3.89
N PHE A 182 -11.61 15.39 -3.07
CA PHE A 182 -10.18 15.69 -3.12
C PHE A 182 -9.34 14.40 -2.93
N GLU A 183 -9.72 13.56 -1.99
CA GLU A 183 -9.05 12.28 -1.71
C GLU A 183 -9.04 11.37 -2.94
N PHE A 184 -10.16 11.29 -3.68
CA PHE A 184 -10.22 10.45 -4.88
C PHE A 184 -9.30 10.97 -5.99
N VAL A 185 -9.21 12.29 -6.16
CA VAL A 185 -8.24 12.89 -7.09
C VAL A 185 -6.81 12.57 -6.67
N LEU A 186 -6.51 12.72 -5.38
CA LEU A 186 -5.21 12.36 -4.82
C LEU A 186 -4.88 10.87 -5.06
N PHE A 187 -5.86 9.98 -4.84
CA PHE A 187 -5.71 8.56 -5.12
C PHE A 187 -5.33 8.29 -6.58
N ILE A 188 -6.02 8.90 -7.55
CA ILE A 188 -5.71 8.72 -8.97
C ILE A 188 -4.30 9.25 -9.29
N VAL A 189 -3.93 10.42 -8.76
CA VAL A 189 -2.58 10.98 -8.94
C VAL A 189 -1.53 10.03 -8.37
N MET A 190 -1.73 9.55 -7.15
CA MET A 190 -0.82 8.59 -6.51
C MET A 190 -0.75 7.27 -7.27
N ALA A 191 -1.89 6.74 -7.74
CA ALA A 191 -1.93 5.53 -8.57
C ALA A 191 -1.05 5.66 -9.82
N VAL A 192 -1.17 6.79 -10.52
CA VAL A 192 -0.35 7.06 -11.72
C VAL A 192 1.13 7.20 -11.36
N LEU A 193 1.46 7.94 -10.28
CA LEU A 193 2.84 8.13 -9.84
C LEU A 193 3.49 6.80 -9.44
N PHE A 194 2.80 5.97 -8.65
CA PHE A 194 3.31 4.66 -8.24
C PHE A 194 3.39 3.68 -9.42
N ALA A 195 2.44 3.73 -10.37
CA ALA A 195 2.51 2.95 -11.60
C ALA A 195 3.74 3.33 -12.44
N ILE A 196 4.00 4.63 -12.62
CA ILE A 196 5.19 5.12 -13.31
C ILE A 196 6.45 4.70 -12.55
N LEU A 197 6.49 4.89 -11.24
CA LEU A 197 7.62 4.53 -10.39
C LEU A 197 7.96 3.04 -10.54
N LEU A 198 6.96 2.17 -10.50
CA LEU A 198 7.14 0.72 -10.55
C LEU A 198 7.49 0.21 -11.96
N HIS A 199 6.79 0.71 -13.00
CA HIS A 199 6.89 0.11 -14.35
C HIS A 199 7.84 0.88 -15.27
N ALA A 200 8.03 2.18 -15.08
CA ALA A 200 8.79 3.02 -16.00
C ALA A 200 10.19 3.40 -15.48
N THR A 201 10.52 3.15 -14.19
CA THR A 201 11.79 3.58 -13.61
C THR A 201 12.78 2.45 -13.35
N ASN A 202 14.07 2.81 -13.22
CA ASN A 202 15.11 1.90 -12.75
C ASN A 202 14.84 1.40 -11.32
N PHE A 203 14.24 2.25 -10.48
CA PHE A 203 13.89 1.90 -9.11
C PHE A 203 12.90 0.73 -9.07
N GLY A 204 11.82 0.78 -9.86
CA GLY A 204 10.85 -0.32 -9.92
C GLY A 204 11.47 -1.64 -10.38
N ARG A 205 12.36 -1.59 -11.39
CA ARG A 205 13.11 -2.79 -11.81
C ARG A 205 13.97 -3.38 -10.68
N GLN A 206 14.64 -2.52 -9.91
CA GLN A 206 15.42 -2.96 -8.74
C GLN A 206 14.54 -3.61 -7.68
N VAL A 207 13.33 -3.07 -7.42
CA VAL A 207 12.36 -3.63 -6.47
C VAL A 207 11.98 -5.06 -6.87
N TYR A 208 11.67 -5.33 -8.14
CA TYR A 208 11.37 -6.68 -8.63
C TYR A 208 12.55 -7.64 -8.49
N VAL A 209 13.77 -7.19 -8.85
CA VAL A 209 14.97 -8.02 -8.77
C VAL A 209 15.28 -8.38 -7.31
N ILE A 210 15.15 -7.42 -6.38
CA ILE A 210 15.34 -7.65 -4.94
C ILE A 210 14.31 -8.66 -4.42
N GLY A 211 13.05 -8.53 -4.81
CA GLY A 211 12.01 -9.46 -4.38
C GLY A 211 12.19 -10.88 -4.88
N THR A 212 12.78 -11.05 -6.07
CA THR A 212 13.07 -12.37 -6.62
C THR A 212 14.23 -13.05 -5.87
N ASN A 213 15.35 -12.34 -5.69
CA ASN A 213 16.51 -12.85 -4.96
C ASN A 213 17.42 -11.69 -4.50
N PRO A 214 17.34 -11.29 -3.23
CA PRO A 214 18.12 -10.17 -2.70
C PRO A 214 19.65 -10.42 -2.70
N PHE A 215 20.08 -11.68 -2.62
CA PHE A 215 21.51 -12.02 -2.72
C PHE A 215 22.02 -11.82 -4.14
N ALA A 216 21.32 -12.36 -5.14
CA ALA A 216 21.68 -12.17 -6.54
C ALA A 216 21.65 -10.68 -6.93
N ALA A 217 20.64 -9.92 -6.46
CA ALA A 217 20.57 -8.47 -6.66
C ALA A 217 21.83 -7.75 -6.15
N ARG A 218 22.30 -8.12 -4.96
CA ARG A 218 23.51 -7.52 -4.35
C ARG A 218 24.76 -7.85 -5.17
N PHE A 219 24.92 -9.10 -5.60
CA PHE A 219 26.06 -9.50 -6.47
C PHE A 219 26.02 -8.82 -7.84
N SER A 220 24.84 -8.43 -8.31
CA SER A 220 24.67 -7.65 -9.54
C SER A 220 24.89 -6.14 -9.36
N GLY A 221 25.35 -5.69 -8.17
CA GLY A 221 25.64 -4.29 -7.87
C GLY A 221 24.43 -3.43 -7.51
N ILE A 222 23.26 -4.04 -7.29
CA ILE A 222 22.07 -3.29 -6.85
C ILE A 222 22.22 -2.94 -5.37
N PRO A 223 22.03 -1.64 -4.98
CA PRO A 223 22.14 -1.20 -3.60
C PRO A 223 20.90 -1.57 -2.78
N VAL A 224 20.77 -2.87 -2.46
CA VAL A 224 19.57 -3.47 -1.82
C VAL A 224 19.14 -2.71 -0.58
N GLU A 225 20.08 -2.34 0.29
CA GLU A 225 19.81 -1.65 1.54
C GLU A 225 19.20 -0.25 1.29
N ARG A 226 19.73 0.48 0.31
CA ARG A 226 19.17 1.81 -0.06
C ARG A 226 17.77 1.71 -0.62
N VAL A 227 17.52 0.72 -1.47
CA VAL A 227 16.19 0.50 -2.05
C VAL A 227 15.19 0.16 -0.94
N LYS A 228 15.52 -0.77 -0.05
CA LYS A 228 14.68 -1.11 1.11
C LYS A 228 14.43 0.09 2.01
N PHE A 229 15.44 0.89 2.33
CA PHE A 229 15.28 2.10 3.12
C PHE A 229 14.29 3.09 2.48
N ILE A 230 14.42 3.33 1.16
CA ILE A 230 13.49 4.20 0.42
C ILE A 230 12.07 3.64 0.44
N LEU A 231 11.90 2.31 0.33
CA LEU A 231 10.59 1.69 0.40
C LEU A 231 9.92 1.92 1.75
N PHE A 232 10.65 1.75 2.88
CA PHE A 232 10.14 2.08 4.21
C PHE A 232 9.84 3.57 4.39
N LEU A 233 10.63 4.44 3.77
CA LEU A 233 10.36 5.87 3.77
C LEU A 233 9.07 6.22 3.02
N LEU A 234 8.75 5.50 1.96
CA LEU A 234 7.52 5.70 1.18
C LEU A 234 6.27 5.12 1.87
N THR A 235 6.42 4.13 2.76
CA THR A 235 5.29 3.58 3.54
C THR A 235 4.97 4.41 4.78
N GLY A 236 5.94 5.14 5.31
CA GLY A 236 5.76 6.08 6.43
C GLY A 236 5.22 7.42 5.99
#